data_ed8bbf9cd9447020c29cd5462f014e4b
#
_entry.id   ed8bbf9cd9447020c29cd5462f014e4b
#
_cell.length_a   1.000
_cell.length_b   1.000
_cell.length_c   1.000
_cell.angle_alpha   90.00
_cell.angle_beta   90.00
_cell.angle_gamma   90.00
#
_symmetry.space_group_name_H-M   'P 1'
#
loop_
_entity.id
_entity.type
_entity.pdbx_description
1 polymer ?
#
loop_
_entity_poly.entity_id
_entity_poly.type
_entity_poly.pdbx_seq_one_letter_code
_entity_poly.pdbx_strand_id
1 'polypeptide(L)'
;YQLHAPERKVPKFGKLDFEYDPEDSWVELEEVLFCLQDLVKQGKVRHIGVSNETPWGVMKYMKLSEEKNLPRMMSIQNVYSLVNRIFDIHNSEVSIRENCGLLAYSPLAGGRLSGKYIGGKNPPNTRFTLWANRFDRHNTMRGENAIEKYVNLAKKHGIAPSTFANAFVNDRPFVTSNIIGATTMDQLKENIDSINITLSKDDLKEIEDIHLSDPNPCV
;
A
#
# COMPACT_ATOMS: atom_id res chain seq x y z
N TYR A 1 -6.40 15.82 3.73
CA TYR A 1 -5.15 15.75 4.50
C TYR A 1 -4.96 14.33 5.03
N GLN A 2 -3.72 13.77 4.95
CA GLN A 2 -3.40 12.43 5.43
C GLN A 2 -2.46 12.52 6.63
N LEU A 3 -2.82 11.89 7.74
CA LEU A 3 -1.88 11.61 8.82
C LEU A 3 -0.89 10.56 8.33
N HIS A 4 0.42 10.85 8.36
CA HIS A 4 1.43 10.02 7.68
C HIS A 4 1.60 8.63 8.29
N ALA A 5 1.60 8.54 9.61
CA ALA A 5 1.72 7.27 10.34
C ALA A 5 1.22 7.42 11.77
N PRO A 6 0.82 6.33 12.44
CA PRO A 6 0.57 6.32 13.87
C PRO A 6 1.80 6.77 14.66
N GLU A 7 1.58 7.61 15.65
CA GLU A 7 2.61 8.02 16.60
C GLU A 7 2.96 6.87 17.55
N ARG A 8 1.95 6.16 18.01
CA ARG A 8 2.10 4.98 18.87
C ARG A 8 2.90 3.85 18.20
N LYS A 9 3.50 2.98 19.00
CA LYS A 9 4.29 1.84 18.56
C LYS A 9 3.34 0.77 17.94
N VAL A 10 3.39 0.65 16.63
CA VAL A 10 2.62 -0.34 15.86
C VAL A 10 3.49 -0.94 14.76
N PRO A 11 3.15 -2.14 14.26
CA PRO A 11 3.81 -2.72 13.10
C PRO A 11 3.66 -1.80 11.88
N LYS A 12 4.78 -1.28 11.37
CA LYS A 12 4.83 -0.44 10.16
C LYS A 12 6.24 -0.45 9.56
N PHE A 13 6.36 -0.15 8.27
CA PHE A 13 7.63 0.04 7.57
C PHE A 13 8.63 -1.13 7.70
N GLY A 14 8.17 -2.35 7.49
CA GLY A 14 9.00 -3.55 7.54
C GLY A 14 8.92 -4.34 8.85
N LYS A 15 8.18 -3.85 9.83
CA LYS A 15 7.87 -4.60 11.06
C LYS A 15 6.53 -5.30 10.93
N LEU A 16 6.45 -6.57 11.33
CA LEU A 16 5.23 -7.37 11.32
C LEU A 16 4.62 -7.54 12.71
N ASP A 17 5.47 -7.64 13.72
CA ASP A 17 5.04 -7.99 15.07
C ASP A 17 4.66 -6.75 15.87
N PHE A 18 3.59 -6.87 16.66
CA PHE A 18 3.22 -5.90 17.67
C PHE A 18 3.99 -6.18 18.96
N GLU A 19 4.82 -5.23 19.36
CA GLU A 19 5.53 -5.25 20.62
C GLU A 19 4.80 -4.35 21.62
N TYR A 20 4.28 -4.93 22.70
CA TYR A 20 3.68 -4.16 23.75
C TYR A 20 4.75 -3.42 24.57
N ASP A 21 4.59 -2.12 24.70
CA ASP A 21 5.45 -1.27 25.53
C ASP A 21 4.57 -0.49 26.51
N PRO A 22 4.69 -0.73 27.83
CA PRO A 22 3.88 -0.03 28.83
C PRO A 22 4.22 1.46 28.95
N GLU A 23 5.40 1.88 28.48
CA GLU A 23 5.86 3.27 28.48
C GLU A 23 5.57 3.98 27.14
N ASP A 24 4.88 3.32 26.19
CA ASP A 24 4.51 3.93 24.93
C ASP A 24 3.53 5.09 25.17
N SER A 25 3.86 6.26 24.67
CA SER A 25 3.05 7.46 24.81
C SER A 25 2.80 8.11 23.45
N TRP A 26 1.61 8.62 23.27
CA TRP A 26 1.18 9.30 22.04
C TRP A 26 0.12 10.35 22.33
N VAL A 27 -0.11 11.26 21.40
CA VAL A 27 -1.23 12.19 21.47
C VAL A 27 -2.53 11.41 21.29
N GLU A 28 -3.51 11.62 22.18
CA GLU A 28 -4.79 10.93 22.12
C GLU A 28 -5.49 11.16 20.77
N LEU A 29 -6.04 10.10 20.19
CA LEU A 29 -6.68 10.16 18.88
C LEU A 29 -7.87 11.15 18.84
N GLU A 30 -8.51 11.36 19.97
CA GLU A 30 -9.57 12.36 20.14
C GLU A 30 -9.02 13.78 19.98
N GLU A 31 -7.91 14.08 20.60
CA GLU A 31 -7.24 15.39 20.48
C GLU A 31 -6.81 15.66 19.04
N VAL A 32 -6.25 14.65 18.36
CA VAL A 32 -5.91 14.73 16.94
C VAL A 32 -7.14 15.07 16.10
N LEU A 33 -8.29 14.42 16.36
CA LEU A 33 -9.53 14.71 15.65
C LEU A 33 -10.06 16.12 15.88
N PHE A 34 -9.96 16.66 17.11
CA PHE A 34 -10.33 18.05 17.37
C PHE A 34 -9.46 19.04 16.58
N CYS A 35 -8.14 18.83 16.56
CA CYS A 35 -7.24 19.65 15.74
C CYS A 35 -7.59 19.59 14.24
N LEU A 36 -7.91 18.41 13.73
CA LEU A 36 -8.32 18.23 12.35
C LEU A 36 -9.69 18.87 12.06
N GLN A 37 -10.63 18.80 13.01
CA GLN A 37 -11.93 19.48 12.91
C GLN A 37 -11.76 20.99 12.73
N ASP A 38 -10.84 21.60 13.47
CA ASP A 38 -10.57 23.03 13.37
C ASP A 38 -10.07 23.41 11.97
N LEU A 39 -9.21 22.57 11.37
CA LEU A 39 -8.75 22.77 9.98
C LEU A 39 -9.90 22.65 8.98
N VAL A 40 -10.81 21.71 9.21
CA VAL A 40 -12.01 21.55 8.37
C VAL A 40 -12.95 22.74 8.52
N LYS A 41 -13.24 23.19 9.76
CA LYS A 41 -14.09 24.37 10.03
C LYS A 41 -13.51 25.66 9.45
N GLN A 42 -12.19 25.79 9.43
CA GLN A 42 -11.49 26.91 8.81
C GLN A 42 -11.45 26.85 7.27
N GLY A 43 -12.00 25.79 6.66
CA GLY A 43 -12.01 25.59 5.21
C GLY A 43 -10.64 25.27 4.61
N LYS A 44 -9.61 24.99 5.43
CA LYS A 44 -8.25 24.63 4.97
C LYS A 44 -8.17 23.20 4.46
N VAL A 45 -8.98 22.31 5.01
CA VAL A 45 -9.05 20.89 4.67
C VAL A 45 -10.51 20.52 4.45
N ARG A 46 -10.80 19.78 3.38
CA ARG A 46 -12.16 19.25 3.12
C ARG A 46 -12.37 17.88 3.73
N HIS A 47 -11.38 17.00 3.58
CA HIS A 47 -11.43 15.61 4.03
C HIS A 47 -10.13 15.22 4.71
N ILE A 48 -10.23 14.29 5.66
CA ILE A 48 -9.10 13.77 6.41
C ILE A 48 -8.98 12.25 6.18
N GLY A 49 -7.77 11.74 6.33
CA GLY A 49 -7.48 10.31 6.23
C GLY A 49 -6.24 9.93 7.04
N VAL A 50 -6.01 8.65 7.14
CA VAL A 50 -4.87 8.07 7.85
C VAL A 50 -3.94 7.33 6.90
N SER A 51 -2.69 7.13 7.29
CA SER A 51 -1.73 6.33 6.54
C SER A 51 -0.95 5.43 7.47
N ASN A 52 -0.58 4.23 7.00
CA ASN A 52 0.13 3.21 7.77
C ASN A 52 -0.59 2.84 9.07
N GLU A 53 -1.91 2.99 9.04
CA GLU A 53 -2.74 2.79 10.23
C GLU A 53 -3.19 1.32 10.33
N THR A 54 -3.35 0.88 11.57
CA THR A 54 -3.86 -0.45 11.90
C THR A 54 -5.38 -0.49 11.93
N PRO A 55 -6.01 -1.68 11.83
CA PRO A 55 -7.46 -1.81 11.96
C PRO A 55 -7.99 -1.19 13.26
N TRP A 56 -7.27 -1.40 14.38
CA TRP A 56 -7.65 -0.82 15.67
C TRP A 56 -7.72 0.70 15.63
N GLY A 57 -6.69 1.34 15.05
CA GLY A 57 -6.65 2.80 14.98
C GLY A 57 -7.71 3.36 14.04
N VAL A 58 -7.95 2.73 12.89
CA VAL A 58 -9.03 3.13 11.98
C VAL A 58 -10.37 3.07 12.71
N MET A 59 -10.70 1.93 13.33
CA MET A 59 -11.98 1.76 14.05
C MET A 59 -12.10 2.70 15.24
N LYS A 60 -11.00 2.99 15.94
CA LYS A 60 -11.00 3.97 17.05
C LYS A 60 -11.31 5.38 16.55
N TYR A 61 -10.72 5.81 15.42
CA TYR A 61 -11.07 7.08 14.78
C TYR A 61 -12.53 7.13 14.35
N MET A 62 -13.06 6.05 13.73
CA MET A 62 -14.46 5.98 13.32
C MET A 62 -15.40 6.13 14.51
N LYS A 63 -15.15 5.37 15.57
CA LYS A 63 -15.93 5.44 16.81
C LYS A 63 -15.94 6.84 17.43
N LEU A 64 -14.77 7.46 17.57
CA LEU A 64 -14.66 8.82 18.11
C LEU A 64 -15.37 9.85 17.22
N SER A 65 -15.29 9.71 15.91
CA SER A 65 -15.97 10.59 14.95
C SER A 65 -17.48 10.52 15.14
N GLU A 66 -18.04 9.33 15.32
CA GLU A 66 -19.47 9.11 15.54
C GLU A 66 -19.92 9.64 16.93
N GLU A 67 -19.24 9.21 18.01
CA GLU A 67 -19.60 9.56 19.38
C GLU A 67 -19.49 11.05 19.70
N LYS A 68 -18.54 11.74 19.07
CA LYS A 68 -18.20 13.15 19.33
C LYS A 68 -18.63 14.12 18.22
N ASN A 69 -19.27 13.61 17.16
CA ASN A 69 -19.62 14.39 15.97
C ASN A 69 -18.40 15.13 15.36
N LEU A 70 -17.30 14.40 15.21
CA LEU A 70 -16.04 14.87 14.65
C LEU A 70 -15.88 14.42 13.17
N PRO A 71 -14.98 15.04 12.40
CA PRO A 71 -14.74 14.62 11.02
C PRO A 71 -14.34 13.16 10.92
N ARG A 72 -14.92 12.46 9.94
CA ARG A 72 -14.67 11.04 9.69
C ARG A 72 -13.42 10.86 8.84
N MET A 73 -12.64 9.81 9.12
CA MET A 73 -11.56 9.37 8.24
C MET A 73 -12.15 8.83 6.93
N MET A 74 -11.74 9.41 5.80
CA MET A 74 -12.31 9.11 4.48
C MET A 74 -11.48 8.10 3.69
N SER A 75 -10.21 7.90 4.06
CA SER A 75 -9.29 7.01 3.35
C SER A 75 -8.19 6.49 4.25
N ILE A 76 -7.66 5.32 3.89
CA ILE A 76 -6.48 4.71 4.48
C ILE A 76 -5.40 4.65 3.40
N GLN A 77 -4.26 5.28 3.60
CA GLN A 77 -3.14 5.19 2.68
C GLN A 77 -2.11 4.20 3.22
N ASN A 78 -2.13 2.97 2.75
CA ASN A 78 -1.21 1.91 3.18
C ASN A 78 -0.50 1.27 1.98
N VAL A 79 0.61 0.58 2.25
CA VAL A 79 1.32 -0.20 1.25
C VAL A 79 0.42 -1.33 0.74
N TYR A 80 0.41 -1.51 -0.58
CA TYR A 80 -0.25 -2.66 -1.20
C TYR A 80 0.35 -3.01 -2.56
N SER A 81 0.71 -4.25 -2.76
CA SER A 81 1.28 -4.77 -4.01
C SER A 81 1.24 -6.30 -4.03
N LEU A 82 1.59 -6.92 -5.15
CA LEU A 82 1.75 -8.38 -5.27
C LEU A 82 2.67 -9.00 -4.20
N VAL A 83 3.67 -8.26 -3.71
CA VAL A 83 4.66 -8.74 -2.72
C VAL A 83 4.44 -8.22 -1.30
N ASN A 84 3.39 -7.41 -1.10
CA ASN A 84 2.94 -6.96 0.22
C ASN A 84 1.43 -6.83 0.23
N ARG A 85 0.77 -7.84 0.77
CA ARG A 85 -0.69 -7.98 0.84
C ARG A 85 -1.21 -7.99 2.28
N ILE A 86 -0.47 -7.38 3.22
CA ILE A 86 -0.89 -7.32 4.64
C ILE A 86 -2.27 -6.67 4.78
N PHE A 87 -2.59 -5.72 3.92
CA PHE A 87 -3.88 -5.05 3.92
C PHE A 87 -5.05 -6.02 3.69
N ASP A 88 -4.87 -7.09 2.91
CA ASP A 88 -5.90 -8.12 2.67
C ASP A 88 -6.37 -8.78 3.97
N ILE A 89 -5.46 -8.99 4.92
CA ILE A 89 -5.71 -9.78 6.13
C ILE A 89 -6.56 -8.99 7.15
N HIS A 90 -6.36 -7.68 7.23
CA HIS A 90 -6.88 -6.90 8.34
C HIS A 90 -7.75 -5.71 7.91
N ASN A 91 -7.20 -4.80 7.10
CA ASN A 91 -7.85 -3.54 6.77
C ASN A 91 -8.85 -3.64 5.61
N SER A 92 -8.82 -4.70 4.81
CA SER A 92 -9.70 -4.87 3.66
C SER A 92 -11.17 -4.91 4.09
N GLU A 93 -11.52 -5.65 5.13
CA GLU A 93 -12.87 -5.70 5.66
C GLU A 93 -13.29 -4.35 6.24
N VAL A 94 -12.41 -3.71 7.03
CA VAL A 94 -12.65 -2.36 7.57
C VAL A 94 -12.91 -1.36 6.44
N SER A 95 -12.10 -1.37 5.38
CA SER A 95 -12.28 -0.51 4.21
C SER A 95 -13.66 -0.64 3.59
N ILE A 96 -14.12 -1.87 3.40
CA ILE A 96 -15.42 -2.17 2.79
C ILE A 96 -16.58 -1.81 3.73
N ARG A 97 -16.52 -2.30 4.99
CA ARG A 97 -17.62 -2.14 5.96
C ARG A 97 -17.78 -0.68 6.38
N GLU A 98 -16.67 0.02 6.57
CA GLU A 98 -16.65 1.41 6.99
C GLU A 98 -16.66 2.40 5.82
N ASN A 99 -16.70 1.94 4.58
CA ASN A 99 -16.60 2.80 3.40
C ASN A 99 -15.42 3.80 3.51
N CYS A 100 -14.25 3.27 3.88
CA CYS A 100 -13.01 4.00 4.06
C CYS A 100 -11.92 3.35 3.22
N GLY A 101 -11.89 3.67 1.93
CA GLY A 101 -11.13 2.94 0.94
C GLY A 101 -9.62 3.14 1.00
N LEU A 102 -8.90 2.17 0.43
CA LEU A 102 -7.45 2.19 0.34
C LEU A 102 -6.95 3.12 -0.78
N LEU A 103 -6.02 3.99 -0.43
CA LEU A 103 -5.10 4.64 -1.34
C LEU A 103 -3.80 3.82 -1.32
N ALA A 104 -3.63 2.92 -2.30
CA ALA A 104 -2.54 1.96 -2.32
C ALA A 104 -1.23 2.62 -2.74
N TYR A 105 -0.22 2.66 -1.88
CA TYR A 105 1.10 3.14 -2.27
C TYR A 105 2.08 1.98 -2.51
N SER A 106 3.11 2.23 -3.32
CA SER A 106 4.14 1.27 -3.75
C SER A 106 3.61 0.05 -4.49
N PRO A 107 2.68 0.19 -5.45
CA PRO A 107 2.11 -0.95 -6.18
C PRO A 107 3.16 -1.73 -6.97
N LEU A 108 4.26 -1.08 -7.35
CA LEU A 108 5.38 -1.69 -8.06
C LEU A 108 6.57 -2.05 -7.15
N ALA A 109 6.40 -2.08 -5.82
CA ALA A 109 7.49 -2.36 -4.87
C ALA A 109 8.75 -1.52 -5.16
N GLY A 110 8.57 -0.21 -5.27
CA GLY A 110 9.65 0.72 -5.64
C GLY A 110 10.13 0.60 -7.09
N GLY A 111 9.41 -0.12 -7.94
CA GLY A 111 9.75 -0.39 -9.33
C GLY A 111 10.38 -1.77 -9.57
N ARG A 112 10.53 -2.62 -8.55
CA ARG A 112 11.07 -3.97 -8.69
C ARG A 112 10.13 -4.89 -9.48
N LEU A 113 8.83 -4.75 -9.31
CA LEU A 113 7.82 -5.51 -10.06
C LEU A 113 7.78 -5.18 -11.56
N SER A 114 8.51 -4.16 -12.04
CA SER A 114 8.73 -3.97 -13.47
C SER A 114 9.71 -4.97 -14.08
N GLY A 115 10.45 -5.71 -13.25
CA GLY A 115 11.46 -6.69 -13.70
C GLY A 115 12.83 -6.11 -14.05
N LYS A 116 13.00 -4.78 -14.02
CA LYS A 116 14.26 -4.13 -14.46
C LYS A 116 15.48 -4.40 -13.57
N TYR A 117 15.26 -4.91 -12.35
CA TYR A 117 16.32 -5.23 -11.39
C TYR A 117 16.63 -6.73 -11.29
N ILE A 118 15.90 -7.59 -11.99
CA ILE A 118 16.09 -9.05 -11.94
C ILE A 118 17.51 -9.43 -12.40
N GLY A 119 18.10 -10.41 -11.72
CA GLY A 119 19.44 -10.89 -11.99
C GLY A 119 20.53 -9.91 -11.52
N GLY A 120 20.26 -9.13 -10.48
CA GLY A 120 21.22 -8.19 -9.91
C GLY A 120 21.48 -6.94 -10.77
N LYS A 121 20.63 -6.68 -11.75
CA LYS A 121 20.76 -5.49 -12.62
C LYS A 121 20.52 -4.21 -11.83
N ASN A 122 21.39 -3.22 -12.06
CA ASN A 122 21.29 -1.89 -11.47
C ASN A 122 21.27 -0.82 -12.56
N PRO A 123 20.13 -0.62 -13.27
CA PRO A 123 20.06 0.37 -14.34
C PRO A 123 20.38 1.77 -13.81
N PRO A 124 21.12 2.61 -14.55
CA PRO A 124 21.45 3.96 -14.11
C PRO A 124 20.19 4.82 -13.97
N ASN A 125 20.26 5.81 -13.10
CA ASN A 125 19.16 6.78 -12.86
C ASN A 125 17.86 6.14 -12.38
N THR A 126 17.93 4.96 -11.74
CA THR A 126 16.77 4.32 -11.15
C THR A 126 16.78 4.45 -9.62
N ARG A 127 15.61 4.22 -9.00
CA ARG A 127 15.41 4.41 -7.55
C ARG A 127 16.47 3.68 -6.70
N PHE A 128 16.72 2.40 -6.98
CA PHE A 128 17.65 1.61 -6.18
C PHE A 128 19.13 1.85 -6.50
N THR A 129 19.46 2.45 -7.64
CA THR A 129 20.82 2.91 -7.94
C THR A 129 21.12 4.29 -7.35
N LEU A 130 20.12 5.18 -7.30
CA LEU A 130 20.28 6.51 -6.74
C LEU A 130 20.19 6.52 -5.20
N TRP A 131 19.40 5.60 -4.62
CA TRP A 131 19.14 5.54 -3.17
C TRP A 131 19.23 4.11 -2.64
N ALA A 132 20.33 3.43 -2.88
CA ALA A 132 20.54 2.00 -2.59
C ALA A 132 20.19 1.60 -1.15
N ASN A 133 20.48 2.43 -0.16
CA ASN A 133 20.32 2.12 1.26
C ASN A 133 18.96 2.55 1.86
N ARG A 134 18.02 3.01 1.05
CA ARG A 134 16.80 3.66 1.57
C ARG A 134 15.56 2.76 1.57
N PHE A 135 15.60 1.60 0.92
CA PHE A 135 14.44 0.74 0.69
C PHE A 135 14.79 -0.76 0.80
N ASP A 136 15.48 -1.15 1.86
CA ASP A 136 16.04 -2.49 2.04
C ASP A 136 15.00 -3.61 2.11
N ARG A 137 13.77 -3.31 2.53
CA ARG A 137 12.67 -4.29 2.61
C ARG A 137 12.38 -5.04 1.30
N HIS A 138 12.72 -4.46 0.16
CA HIS A 138 12.56 -5.08 -1.15
C HIS A 138 13.84 -5.76 -1.66
N ASN A 139 14.93 -5.68 -0.91
CA ASN A 139 16.27 -6.14 -1.31
C ASN A 139 16.69 -7.42 -0.56
N THR A 140 15.76 -8.31 -0.37
CA THR A 140 15.99 -9.62 0.26
C THR A 140 15.92 -10.70 -0.80
N MET A 141 16.68 -11.78 -0.61
CA MET A 141 16.63 -12.96 -1.51
C MET A 141 15.18 -13.48 -1.66
N ARG A 142 14.42 -13.48 -0.58
CA ARG A 142 13.01 -13.86 -0.54
C ARG A 142 12.16 -12.94 -1.43
N GLY A 143 12.35 -11.63 -1.31
CA GLY A 143 11.67 -10.62 -2.13
C GLY A 143 12.01 -10.76 -3.62
N GLU A 144 13.30 -10.95 -3.94
CA GLU A 144 13.76 -11.12 -5.33
C GLU A 144 13.14 -12.35 -5.98
N ASN A 145 13.13 -13.50 -5.29
CA ASN A 145 12.53 -14.74 -5.80
C ASN A 145 11.03 -14.58 -6.07
N ALA A 146 10.29 -13.91 -5.17
CA ALA A 146 8.87 -13.67 -5.36
C ALA A 146 8.61 -12.71 -6.54
N ILE A 147 9.37 -11.62 -6.64
CA ILE A 147 9.29 -10.66 -7.74
C ILE A 147 9.54 -11.35 -9.09
N GLU A 148 10.55 -12.22 -9.17
CA GLU A 148 10.86 -12.96 -10.39
C GLU A 148 9.70 -13.87 -10.80
N LYS A 149 9.05 -14.57 -9.85
CA LYS A 149 7.86 -15.39 -10.13
C LYS A 149 6.73 -14.55 -10.74
N TYR A 150 6.40 -13.39 -10.15
CA TYR A 150 5.35 -12.51 -10.66
C TYR A 150 5.70 -11.89 -12.02
N VAL A 151 6.95 -11.51 -12.23
CA VAL A 151 7.42 -10.98 -13.52
C VAL A 151 7.32 -12.06 -14.61
N ASN A 152 7.69 -13.30 -14.30
CA ASN A 152 7.59 -14.42 -15.23
C ASN A 152 6.12 -14.78 -15.51
N LEU A 153 5.26 -14.72 -14.50
CA LEU A 153 3.81 -14.90 -14.67
C LEU A 153 3.23 -13.86 -15.63
N ALA A 154 3.51 -12.58 -15.43
CA ALA A 154 3.07 -11.51 -16.31
C ALA A 154 3.51 -11.73 -17.75
N LYS A 155 4.77 -12.12 -17.98
CA LYS A 155 5.31 -12.44 -19.30
C LYS A 155 4.63 -13.65 -19.93
N LYS A 156 4.34 -14.70 -19.15
CA LYS A 156 3.61 -15.90 -19.60
C LYS A 156 2.25 -15.52 -20.18
N HIS A 157 1.57 -14.54 -19.58
CA HIS A 157 0.28 -14.04 -20.04
C HIS A 157 0.38 -12.90 -21.08
N GLY A 158 1.60 -12.56 -21.53
CA GLY A 158 1.81 -11.53 -22.55
C GLY A 158 1.55 -10.10 -22.06
N ILE A 159 1.54 -9.87 -20.74
CA ILE A 159 1.28 -8.57 -20.14
C ILE A 159 2.61 -7.99 -19.62
N ALA A 160 2.84 -6.69 -19.81
CA ALA A 160 4.00 -6.02 -19.24
C ALA A 160 3.97 -6.14 -17.70
N PRO A 161 5.08 -6.49 -17.02
CA PRO A 161 5.08 -6.74 -15.59
C PRO A 161 4.57 -5.59 -14.73
N SER A 162 4.89 -4.34 -15.06
CA SER A 162 4.37 -3.16 -14.35
C SER A 162 2.86 -3.00 -14.53
N THR A 163 2.37 -3.23 -15.74
CA THR A 163 0.93 -3.20 -16.05
C THR A 163 0.20 -4.30 -15.28
N PHE A 164 0.73 -5.52 -15.27
CA PHE A 164 0.17 -6.66 -14.54
C PHE A 164 0.08 -6.38 -13.03
N ALA A 165 1.16 -5.87 -12.44
CA ALA A 165 1.19 -5.55 -11.01
C ALA A 165 0.21 -4.41 -10.64
N ASN A 166 0.09 -3.38 -11.47
CA ASN A 166 -0.89 -2.32 -11.26
C ASN A 166 -2.33 -2.82 -11.46
N ALA A 167 -2.58 -3.64 -12.48
CA ALA A 167 -3.90 -4.24 -12.73
C ALA A 167 -4.38 -5.07 -11.53
N PHE A 168 -3.48 -5.85 -10.90
CA PHE A 168 -3.79 -6.57 -9.68
C PHE A 168 -4.26 -5.65 -8.56
N VAL A 169 -3.59 -4.52 -8.34
CA VAL A 169 -3.98 -3.54 -7.31
C VAL A 169 -5.32 -2.89 -7.66
N ASN A 170 -5.51 -2.51 -8.93
CA ASN A 170 -6.74 -1.88 -9.42
C ASN A 170 -7.98 -2.77 -9.28
N ASP A 171 -7.81 -4.09 -9.38
CA ASP A 171 -8.89 -5.08 -9.30
C ASP A 171 -9.44 -5.29 -7.87
N ARG A 172 -8.74 -4.81 -6.84
CA ARG A 172 -9.16 -5.04 -5.45
C ARG A 172 -10.34 -4.16 -5.05
N PRO A 173 -11.44 -4.73 -4.52
CA PRO A 173 -12.69 -4.00 -4.22
C PRO A 173 -12.53 -2.94 -3.12
N PHE A 174 -11.50 -3.05 -2.28
CA PHE A 174 -11.18 -2.09 -1.22
C PHE A 174 -10.25 -0.96 -1.69
N VAL A 175 -9.70 -1.01 -2.90
CA VAL A 175 -8.82 0.03 -3.45
C VAL A 175 -9.64 1.12 -4.10
N THR A 176 -9.58 2.31 -3.54
CA THR A 176 -10.19 3.52 -4.13
C THR A 176 -9.26 4.18 -5.15
N SER A 177 -7.95 4.15 -4.89
CA SER A 177 -6.96 4.72 -5.79
C SER A 177 -5.63 4.01 -5.67
N ASN A 178 -5.01 3.73 -6.81
CA ASN A 178 -3.66 3.20 -6.90
C ASN A 178 -2.69 4.38 -7.09
N ILE A 179 -1.75 4.57 -6.15
CA ILE A 179 -0.79 5.67 -6.17
C ILE A 179 0.42 5.25 -7.00
N ILE A 180 0.41 5.66 -8.24
CA ILE A 180 1.48 5.37 -9.20
C ILE A 180 2.60 6.43 -9.15
N GLY A 181 3.79 6.06 -9.64
CA GLY A 181 4.92 6.95 -9.85
C GLY A 181 5.59 6.65 -11.18
N ALA A 182 6.02 7.70 -11.89
CA ALA A 182 6.71 7.60 -13.17
C ALA A 182 7.80 8.65 -13.28
N THR A 183 8.88 8.33 -13.98
CA THR A 183 9.97 9.28 -14.31
C THR A 183 10.04 9.57 -15.80
N THR A 184 9.27 8.84 -16.62
CA THR A 184 9.13 9.06 -18.06
C THR A 184 7.65 9.02 -18.46
N MET A 185 7.33 9.61 -19.62
CA MET A 185 5.97 9.60 -20.17
C MET A 185 5.51 8.18 -20.52
N ASP A 186 6.42 7.32 -20.99
CA ASP A 186 6.10 5.92 -21.30
C ASP A 186 5.70 5.15 -20.05
N GLN A 187 6.43 5.31 -18.93
CA GLN A 187 6.06 4.72 -17.64
C GLN A 187 4.71 5.25 -17.13
N LEU A 188 4.45 6.55 -17.28
CA LEU A 188 3.18 7.12 -16.89
C LEU A 188 2.03 6.52 -17.69
N LYS A 189 2.20 6.46 -19.00
CA LYS A 189 1.21 5.87 -19.91
C LYS A 189 0.95 4.39 -19.56
N GLU A 190 2.01 3.59 -19.40
CA GLU A 190 1.91 2.18 -19.01
C GLU A 190 1.15 2.00 -17.70
N ASN A 191 1.46 2.84 -16.69
CA ASN A 191 0.76 2.79 -15.40
C ASN A 191 -0.73 3.15 -15.55
N ILE A 192 -1.08 4.17 -16.32
CA ILE A 192 -2.47 4.56 -16.57
C ILE A 192 -3.21 3.47 -17.36
N ASP A 193 -2.61 2.95 -18.41
CA ASP A 193 -3.20 1.92 -19.27
C ASP A 193 -3.53 0.63 -18.51
N SER A 194 -2.91 0.39 -17.34
CA SER A 194 -3.18 -0.76 -16.48
C SER A 194 -4.65 -0.86 -16.03
N ILE A 195 -5.39 0.26 -16.01
CA ILE A 195 -6.81 0.26 -15.65
C ILE A 195 -7.68 -0.48 -16.69
N ASN A 196 -7.19 -0.62 -17.91
CA ASN A 196 -7.90 -1.30 -19.00
C ASN A 196 -7.62 -2.82 -19.03
N ILE A 197 -6.75 -3.31 -18.14
CA ILE A 197 -6.41 -4.73 -18.04
C ILE A 197 -7.30 -5.39 -17.00
N THR A 198 -8.05 -6.39 -17.44
CA THR A 198 -8.82 -7.27 -16.56
C THR A 198 -8.06 -8.58 -16.42
N LEU A 199 -7.70 -8.93 -15.19
CA LEU A 199 -7.06 -10.21 -14.89
C LEU A 199 -8.11 -11.32 -14.94
N SER A 200 -7.78 -12.42 -15.63
CA SER A 200 -8.64 -13.59 -15.69
C SER A 200 -8.67 -14.32 -14.34
N LYS A 201 -9.62 -15.25 -14.19
CA LYS A 201 -9.65 -16.12 -12.99
C LYS A 201 -8.40 -16.98 -12.88
N ASP A 202 -7.82 -17.37 -14.00
CA ASP A 202 -6.58 -18.16 -14.03
C ASP A 202 -5.38 -17.31 -13.61
N ASP A 203 -5.30 -16.04 -14.08
CA ASP A 203 -4.28 -15.09 -13.62
C ASP A 203 -4.35 -14.91 -12.09
N LEU A 204 -5.55 -14.66 -11.57
CA LEU A 204 -5.77 -14.44 -10.13
C LEU A 204 -5.44 -15.70 -9.32
N LYS A 205 -5.75 -16.89 -9.85
CA LYS A 205 -5.39 -18.15 -9.21
C LYS A 205 -3.88 -18.35 -9.17
N GLU A 206 -3.16 -18.14 -10.27
CA GLU A 206 -1.70 -18.26 -10.30
C GLU A 206 -1.02 -17.21 -9.40
N ILE A 207 -1.58 -15.99 -9.30
CA ILE A 207 -1.13 -14.97 -8.34
C ILE A 207 -1.29 -15.49 -6.91
N GLU A 208 -2.42 -16.11 -6.59
CA GLU A 208 -2.69 -16.66 -5.26
C GLU A 208 -1.75 -17.83 -4.92
N ASP A 209 -1.51 -18.72 -5.87
CA ASP A 209 -0.57 -19.85 -5.71
C ASP A 209 0.85 -19.34 -5.39
N ILE A 210 1.30 -18.26 -6.04
CA ILE A 210 2.59 -17.63 -5.73
C ILE A 210 2.56 -17.02 -4.33
N HIS A 211 1.51 -16.28 -3.98
CA HIS A 211 1.36 -15.64 -2.67
C HIS A 211 1.38 -16.66 -1.53
N LEU A 212 0.63 -17.75 -1.65
CA LEU A 212 0.56 -18.80 -0.64
C LEU A 212 1.89 -19.55 -0.46
N SER A 213 2.72 -19.61 -1.52
CA SER A 213 4.05 -20.22 -1.42
C SER A 213 5.03 -19.41 -0.58
N ASP A 214 4.86 -18.09 -0.52
CA ASP A 214 5.69 -17.15 0.25
C ASP A 214 4.90 -15.85 0.54
N PRO A 215 4.07 -15.82 1.60
CA PRO A 215 3.23 -14.66 1.91
C PRO A 215 4.05 -13.43 2.32
N ASN A 216 3.73 -12.28 1.73
CA ASN A 216 4.27 -10.97 2.10
C ASN A 216 5.82 -10.92 2.16
N PRO A 217 6.54 -11.24 1.09
CA PRO A 217 8.00 -11.31 1.11
C PRO A 217 8.70 -9.95 1.23
N CYS A 218 7.97 -8.85 1.03
CA CYS A 218 8.51 -7.47 1.04
C CYS A 218 7.67 -6.55 1.95
N VAL A 219 7.70 -6.80 3.24
CA VAL A 219 6.97 -6.00 4.25
C VAL A 219 7.74 -4.81 4.76
#